data_ecccaa658a137ec8919f34dfda271818
#
_entry.id   ecccaa658a137ec8919f34dfda271818
#
_cell.length_a   1.000
_cell.length_b   1.000
_cell.length_c   1.000
_cell.angle_alpha   90.00
_cell.angle_beta   90.00
_cell.angle_gamma   90.00
#
_symmetry.space_group_name_H-M   'P 1'
#
loop_
_entity.id
_entity.type
_entity.pdbx_description
1 polymer ?
#
loop_
_entity_poly.entity_id
_entity_poly.type
_entity_poly.pdbx_seq_one_letter_code
_entity_poly.pdbx_strand_id
1 'polypeptide(L)'
;MTGLLAAGLLAPFFFEATPEVRTSYVSLGKLMEDRPMQVTYARFGYDTETFGRFGIRNWDVSSLTGRRSDAHNHAFYHTEVGPTWQYDLDLADDWALKSDLTRSWTFYRRFNSAYAASNKTYNWWQLDQSLANPYLVPFYRIRKCFRGNDYTYFMAGVRRRFGLPWSLYTTPSVFVYGGSSRNLRRTLGPRPDGEPWTAGVSAITFRLEAGWSLNENLSAFMFVEQYDIVGQGHRHANARSSYRCAHNDWTLGGIGLRLKF
;
A
#
# COMPACT_ATOMS: atom_id res chain seq x y z
N MET A 1 -3.66 42.53 -15.04
CA MET A 1 -3.35 42.30 -13.60
C MET A 1 -4.08 41.11 -12.96
N THR A 2 -5.01 40.45 -13.62
CA THR A 2 -5.80 39.30 -13.11
C THR A 2 -5.09 37.94 -13.19
N GLY A 3 -4.08 37.78 -14.01
CA GLY A 3 -3.36 36.50 -14.16
C GLY A 3 -2.36 36.19 -13.04
N LEU A 4 -1.78 37.20 -12.40
CA LEU A 4 -0.81 37.01 -11.31
C LEU A 4 -1.45 36.60 -9.97
N LEU A 5 -2.71 36.98 -9.75
CA LEU A 5 -3.44 36.58 -8.53
C LEU A 5 -3.89 35.11 -8.56
N ALA A 6 -4.18 34.58 -9.73
CA ALA A 6 -4.56 33.17 -9.88
C ALA A 6 -3.36 32.20 -9.71
N ALA A 7 -2.17 32.59 -10.17
CA ALA A 7 -0.95 31.81 -10.00
C ALA A 7 -0.49 31.76 -8.52
N GLY A 8 -0.64 32.85 -7.78
CA GLY A 8 -0.26 32.92 -6.36
C GLY A 8 -1.20 32.18 -5.41
N LEU A 9 -2.46 31.92 -5.82
CA LEU A 9 -3.44 31.17 -5.02
C LEU A 9 -3.37 29.65 -5.22
N LEU A 10 -2.80 29.18 -6.33
CA LEU A 10 -2.69 27.74 -6.64
C LEU A 10 -1.33 27.14 -6.24
N ALA A 11 -0.32 27.95 -6.02
CA ALA A 11 1.05 27.49 -5.71
C ALA A 11 1.18 26.59 -4.46
N PRO A 12 0.39 26.73 -3.40
CA PRO A 12 0.52 25.87 -2.23
C PRO A 12 -0.32 24.59 -2.29
N PHE A 13 -1.18 24.41 -3.28
CA PHE A 13 -1.96 23.16 -3.40
C PHE A 13 -1.20 22.12 -4.19
N PHE A 14 -1.30 20.88 -3.76
CA PHE A 14 -0.76 19.75 -4.48
C PHE A 14 -1.82 18.68 -4.73
N PHE A 15 -1.64 17.93 -5.80
CA PHE A 15 -2.42 16.75 -6.13
C PHE A 15 -1.48 15.63 -6.59
N GLU A 16 -1.64 14.45 -6.01
CA GLU A 16 -0.92 13.25 -6.41
C GLU A 16 -1.92 12.13 -6.66
N ALA A 17 -1.75 11.38 -7.75
CA ALA A 17 -2.55 10.20 -8.01
C ALA A 17 -1.71 9.08 -8.63
N THR A 18 -2.04 7.85 -8.25
CA THR A 18 -1.41 6.65 -8.80
C THR A 18 -2.51 5.60 -9.05
N PRO A 19 -3.19 5.66 -10.20
CA PRO A 19 -4.05 4.59 -10.66
C PRO A 19 -3.21 3.42 -11.18
N GLU A 20 -3.57 2.19 -10.77
CA GLU A 20 -2.91 0.95 -11.14
C GLU A 20 -3.93 -0.12 -11.52
N VAL A 21 -3.56 -0.99 -12.45
CA VAL A 21 -4.22 -2.27 -12.70
C VAL A 21 -3.25 -3.38 -12.29
N ARG A 22 -3.72 -4.30 -11.45
CA ARG A 22 -2.94 -5.42 -10.91
C ARG A 22 -3.58 -6.74 -11.28
N THR A 23 -2.78 -7.78 -11.44
CA THR A 23 -3.30 -9.15 -11.67
C THR A 23 -4.03 -9.71 -10.45
N SER A 24 -3.66 -9.24 -9.25
CA SER A 24 -4.24 -9.66 -7.98
C SER A 24 -4.03 -8.56 -6.93
N TYR A 25 -4.64 -8.72 -5.76
CA TYR A 25 -4.49 -7.78 -4.65
C TYR A 25 -3.95 -8.43 -3.39
N VAL A 26 -2.82 -7.93 -2.92
CA VAL A 26 -2.20 -8.32 -1.66
C VAL A 26 -2.31 -7.17 -0.66
N SER A 27 -2.75 -7.46 0.54
CA SER A 27 -2.79 -6.52 1.65
C SER A 27 -2.14 -7.13 2.88
N LEU A 28 -1.20 -6.39 3.48
CA LEU A 28 -0.49 -6.80 4.68
C LEU A 28 0.24 -8.17 4.54
N GLY A 29 0.77 -8.46 3.35
CA GLY A 29 1.42 -9.73 3.05
C GLY A 29 0.47 -10.91 2.86
N LYS A 30 -0.84 -10.66 2.70
CA LYS A 30 -1.87 -11.66 2.43
C LYS A 30 -2.52 -11.40 1.07
N LEU A 31 -2.67 -12.45 0.28
CA LEU A 31 -3.48 -12.39 -0.93
C LEU A 31 -4.97 -12.23 -0.54
N MET A 32 -5.55 -11.12 -0.92
CA MET A 32 -6.95 -10.77 -0.64
C MET A 32 -7.87 -11.09 -1.80
N GLU A 33 -7.35 -10.99 -3.02
CA GLU A 33 -8.09 -11.23 -4.25
C GLU A 33 -7.12 -11.72 -5.33
N ASP A 34 -7.46 -12.81 -6.00
CA ASP A 34 -6.67 -13.47 -7.04
C ASP A 34 -7.07 -13.06 -8.48
N ARG A 35 -7.96 -12.09 -8.61
CA ARG A 35 -8.46 -11.56 -9.88
C ARG A 35 -7.86 -10.20 -10.20
N PRO A 36 -7.93 -9.76 -11.47
CA PRO A 36 -7.53 -8.42 -11.83
C PRO A 36 -8.26 -7.34 -11.04
N MET A 37 -7.48 -6.40 -10.52
CA MET A 37 -7.93 -5.34 -9.63
C MET A 37 -7.49 -3.98 -10.15
N GLN A 38 -8.35 -3.00 -9.98
CA GLN A 38 -7.98 -1.60 -10.00
C GLN A 38 -7.60 -1.16 -8.60
N VAL A 39 -6.46 -0.48 -8.48
CA VAL A 39 -6.01 0.16 -7.25
C VAL A 39 -5.74 1.62 -7.56
N THR A 40 -6.30 2.52 -6.79
CA THR A 40 -6.05 3.96 -6.97
C THR A 40 -5.63 4.56 -5.64
N TYR A 41 -4.47 5.15 -5.63
CA TYR A 41 -4.01 6.03 -4.58
C TYR A 41 -4.17 7.47 -5.05
N ALA A 42 -4.77 8.32 -4.24
CA ALA A 42 -4.85 9.75 -4.50
C ALA A 42 -4.60 10.54 -3.22
N ARG A 43 -4.03 11.72 -3.38
CA ARG A 43 -3.80 12.69 -2.33
C ARG A 43 -4.01 14.08 -2.88
N PHE A 44 -4.69 14.90 -2.09
CA PHE A 44 -4.88 16.31 -2.36
C PHE A 44 -4.64 17.10 -1.07
N GLY A 45 -3.99 18.25 -1.16
CA GLY A 45 -3.74 19.04 0.03
C GLY A 45 -2.99 20.34 -0.23
N TYR A 46 -2.45 20.87 0.83
CA TYR A 46 -1.77 22.15 0.91
C TYR A 46 -0.34 21.97 1.41
N ASP A 47 0.61 22.57 0.70
CA ASP A 47 2.03 22.63 1.08
C ASP A 47 2.29 23.94 1.83
N THR A 48 2.75 23.85 3.07
CA THR A 48 3.01 25.00 3.91
C THR A 48 4.46 25.51 3.82
N GLU A 49 5.30 24.86 3.02
CA GLU A 49 6.75 25.12 2.91
C GLU A 49 7.52 24.86 4.22
N THR A 50 7.00 25.34 5.35
CA THR A 50 7.68 25.28 6.67
C THR A 50 7.26 24.07 7.50
N PHE A 51 5.95 23.75 7.51
CA PHE A 51 5.40 22.71 8.37
C PHE A 51 5.06 21.43 7.60
N GLY A 52 5.46 21.38 6.32
CA GLY A 52 5.20 20.26 5.42
C GLY A 52 3.81 20.31 4.80
N ARG A 53 3.39 19.19 4.23
CA ARG A 53 2.18 19.04 3.44
C ARG A 53 1.05 18.42 4.24
N PHE A 54 -0.08 19.12 4.30
CA PHE A 54 -1.31 18.62 4.93
C PHE A 54 -2.33 18.29 3.84
N GLY A 55 -2.99 17.15 3.95
CA GLY A 55 -3.95 16.77 2.93
C GLY A 55 -4.90 15.66 3.36
N ILE A 56 -5.67 15.23 2.39
CA ILE A 56 -6.53 14.05 2.47
C ILE A 56 -5.98 13.02 1.50
N ARG A 57 -5.82 11.81 1.98
CA ARG A 57 -5.44 10.65 1.22
C ARG A 57 -6.64 9.76 0.98
N ASN A 58 -6.75 9.22 -0.22
CA ASN A 58 -7.69 8.18 -0.59
C ASN A 58 -6.93 6.97 -1.16
N TRP A 59 -7.39 5.78 -0.81
CA TRP A 59 -6.92 4.51 -1.34
C TRP A 59 -8.12 3.64 -1.68
N ASP A 60 -8.33 3.41 -2.97
CA ASP A 60 -9.43 2.61 -3.48
C ASP A 60 -8.91 1.34 -4.14
N VAL A 61 -9.60 0.24 -3.86
CA VAL A 61 -9.34 -1.06 -4.47
C VAL A 61 -10.65 -1.68 -4.92
N SER A 62 -10.76 -2.07 -6.18
CA SER A 62 -11.95 -2.69 -6.73
C SER A 62 -11.63 -3.80 -7.73
N SER A 63 -12.45 -4.86 -7.75
CA SER A 63 -12.34 -5.92 -8.75
C SER A 63 -12.73 -5.40 -10.13
N LEU A 64 -11.92 -5.68 -11.15
CA LEU A 64 -12.22 -5.37 -12.54
C LEU A 64 -13.15 -6.41 -13.20
N THR A 65 -13.14 -7.62 -12.69
CA THR A 65 -14.00 -8.70 -13.18
C THR A 65 -15.23 -8.84 -12.32
N GLY A 66 -16.38 -8.94 -12.97
CA GLY A 66 -17.67 -9.14 -12.31
C GLY A 66 -17.78 -10.45 -11.54
N ARG A 67 -18.98 -10.91 -11.32
CA ARG A 67 -19.36 -12.06 -10.49
C ARG A 67 -18.64 -13.34 -10.86
N ARG A 68 -18.08 -14.04 -9.86
CA ARG A 68 -17.78 -15.48 -9.95
C ARG A 68 -19.07 -16.30 -9.91
N SER A 69 -19.08 -17.45 -10.59
CA SER A 69 -20.20 -18.40 -10.58
C SER A 69 -20.27 -19.26 -9.32
N ASP A 70 -19.39 -19.10 -8.36
CA ASP A 70 -19.31 -19.87 -7.13
C ASP A 70 -19.91 -19.13 -5.92
N ALA A 71 -20.14 -19.85 -4.81
CA ALA A 71 -20.83 -19.36 -3.61
C ALA A 71 -20.21 -18.12 -2.94
N HIS A 72 -19.06 -17.63 -3.43
CA HIS A 72 -18.34 -16.45 -2.93
C HIS A 72 -18.40 -15.26 -3.91
N ASN A 73 -19.48 -15.11 -4.58
CA ASN A 73 -19.81 -14.25 -5.71
C ASN A 73 -19.81 -12.74 -5.42
N HIS A 74 -18.75 -12.19 -4.80
CA HIS A 74 -18.71 -10.79 -4.39
C HIS A 74 -17.62 -10.03 -5.11
N ALA A 75 -17.97 -8.89 -5.70
CA ALA A 75 -17.00 -7.88 -6.08
C ALA A 75 -16.28 -7.40 -4.81
N PHE A 76 -14.96 -7.46 -4.80
CA PHE A 76 -14.17 -6.87 -3.73
C PHE A 76 -14.12 -5.36 -3.93
N TYR A 77 -14.47 -4.62 -2.89
CA TYR A 77 -14.33 -3.16 -2.85
C TYR A 77 -13.81 -2.75 -1.47
N HIS A 78 -12.78 -1.92 -1.47
CA HIS A 78 -12.14 -1.43 -0.27
C HIS A 78 -11.73 0.02 -0.48
N THR A 79 -12.18 0.91 0.39
CA THR A 79 -11.78 2.31 0.41
C THR A 79 -11.17 2.65 1.75
N GLU A 80 -10.03 3.33 1.71
CA GLU A 80 -9.41 3.97 2.87
C GLU A 80 -9.35 5.48 2.61
N VAL A 81 -9.84 6.29 3.52
CA VAL A 81 -9.78 7.75 3.43
C VAL A 81 -9.39 8.37 4.75
N GLY A 82 -8.62 9.45 4.70
CA GLY A 82 -8.30 10.19 5.92
C GLY A 82 -7.22 11.25 5.76
N PRO A 83 -7.06 12.10 6.79
CA PRO A 83 -6.04 13.12 6.79
C PRO A 83 -4.63 12.53 6.79
N THR A 84 -3.74 13.25 6.16
CA THR A 84 -2.31 12.93 6.08
C THR A 84 -1.49 14.19 6.30
N TRP A 85 -0.34 14.01 6.94
CA TRP A 85 0.69 15.03 7.11
C TRP A 85 2.02 14.46 6.65
N GLN A 86 2.68 15.17 5.75
CA GLN A 86 4.00 14.82 5.24
C GLN A 86 5.00 15.88 5.69
N TYR A 87 6.13 15.43 6.16
CA TYR A 87 7.24 16.29 6.54
C TYR A 87 8.55 15.67 6.08
N ASP A 88 9.33 16.45 5.35
CA ASP A 88 10.66 16.10 4.89
C ASP A 88 11.67 16.90 5.70
N LEU A 89 12.60 16.22 6.35
CA LEU A 89 13.69 16.81 7.12
C LEU A 89 15.01 16.56 6.38
N ASP A 90 15.61 17.62 5.88
CA ASP A 90 16.94 17.56 5.30
C ASP A 90 17.99 17.35 6.41
N LEU A 91 18.78 16.29 6.25
CA LEU A 91 19.83 15.91 7.23
C LEU A 91 21.23 16.32 6.76
N ALA A 92 21.47 16.27 5.46
CA ALA A 92 22.67 16.65 4.78
C ALA A 92 22.38 16.84 3.28
N ASP A 93 23.34 17.27 2.48
CA ASP A 93 23.16 17.67 1.08
C ASP A 93 22.32 16.68 0.23
N ASP A 94 22.57 15.38 0.37
CA ASP A 94 21.86 14.34 -0.40
C ASP A 94 21.01 13.42 0.49
N TRP A 95 20.79 13.78 1.78
CA TRP A 95 20.08 12.96 2.74
C TRP A 95 18.87 13.65 3.31
N ALA A 96 17.71 13.03 3.18
CA ALA A 96 16.48 13.55 3.78
C ALA A 96 15.65 12.44 4.43
N LEU A 97 15.17 12.70 5.64
CA LEU A 97 14.18 11.86 6.29
C LEU A 97 12.79 12.29 5.85
N LYS A 98 12.13 11.45 5.07
CA LYS A 98 10.75 11.68 4.61
C LYS A 98 9.79 10.96 5.53
N SER A 99 8.82 11.67 6.06
CA SER A 99 7.83 11.16 6.99
C SER A 99 6.41 11.43 6.48
N ASP A 100 5.54 10.44 6.58
CA ASP A 100 4.11 10.55 6.25
C ASP A 100 3.30 9.93 7.39
N LEU A 101 2.58 10.77 8.12
CA LEU A 101 1.66 10.35 9.16
C LEU A 101 0.23 10.43 8.62
N THR A 102 -0.46 9.31 8.62
CA THR A 102 -1.84 9.22 8.15
C THR A 102 -2.73 8.64 9.23
N ARG A 103 -3.90 9.25 9.42
CA ARG A 103 -5.04 8.62 10.08
C ARG A 103 -6.09 8.27 9.03
N SER A 104 -6.57 7.04 9.01
CA SER A 104 -7.56 6.64 8.02
C SER A 104 -8.68 5.81 8.61
N TRP A 105 -9.80 5.88 7.92
CA TRP A 105 -10.97 5.03 8.09
C TRP A 105 -11.05 4.12 6.88
N THR A 106 -11.24 2.83 7.12
CA THR A 106 -11.38 1.81 6.08
C THR A 106 -12.82 1.40 5.98
N PHE A 107 -13.36 1.42 4.77
CA PHE A 107 -14.69 0.99 4.43
C PHE A 107 -14.62 -0.22 3.51
N TYR A 108 -15.24 -1.33 3.91
CA TYR A 108 -15.42 -2.50 3.06
C TYR A 108 -16.85 -2.56 2.57
N ARG A 109 -17.05 -2.58 1.26
CA ARG A 109 -18.34 -2.89 0.65
C ARG A 109 -18.26 -4.26 -0.01
N ARG A 110 -19.12 -5.15 0.43
CA ARG A 110 -19.40 -6.41 -0.26
C ARG A 110 -20.77 -6.28 -0.88
N PHE A 111 -20.83 -6.37 -2.20
CA PHE A 111 -22.08 -6.30 -2.93
C PHE A 111 -22.80 -7.64 -2.93
N ASN A 112 -23.27 -8.10 -1.77
CA ASN A 112 -24.24 -9.18 -1.69
C ASN A 112 -25.11 -9.05 -0.45
N SER A 113 -26.42 -9.25 -0.65
CA SER A 113 -27.47 -9.10 0.35
C SER A 113 -27.33 -10.01 1.57
N ALA A 114 -26.74 -11.20 1.45
CA ALA A 114 -26.52 -12.12 2.55
C ALA A 114 -25.43 -11.67 3.56
N TYR A 115 -24.55 -10.72 3.17
CA TYR A 115 -23.45 -10.21 3.98
C TYR A 115 -23.47 -8.69 4.20
N ALA A 116 -24.54 -8.03 3.86
CA ALA A 116 -24.71 -6.58 4.05
C ALA A 116 -24.56 -6.13 5.52
N ALA A 117 -24.65 -7.04 6.48
CA ALA A 117 -24.48 -6.76 7.92
C ALA A 117 -23.01 -6.54 8.35
N SER A 118 -22.01 -6.71 7.49
CA SER A 118 -20.59 -6.55 7.86
C SER A 118 -19.93 -5.33 7.23
N ASN A 119 -20.57 -4.19 7.20
CA ASN A 119 -19.91 -2.90 6.96
C ASN A 119 -18.95 -2.59 8.12
N LYS A 120 -17.80 -3.27 8.15
CA LYS A 120 -16.80 -3.06 9.19
C LYS A 120 -15.97 -1.84 8.83
N THR A 121 -16.12 -0.79 9.62
CA THR A 121 -15.22 0.37 9.57
C THR A 121 -14.07 0.15 10.51
N TYR A 122 -12.85 0.29 10.04
CA TYR A 122 -11.64 0.23 10.84
C TYR A 122 -11.01 1.62 10.91
N ASN A 123 -10.49 1.96 12.09
CA ASN A 123 -9.68 3.14 12.30
C ASN A 123 -8.24 2.73 12.51
N TRP A 124 -7.32 3.41 11.85
CA TRP A 124 -5.90 3.15 12.04
C TRP A 124 -5.06 4.40 11.87
N TRP A 125 -3.90 4.38 12.52
CA TRP A 125 -2.81 5.29 12.28
C TRP A 125 -1.71 4.58 11.52
N GLN A 126 -1.08 5.29 10.61
CA GLN A 126 0.07 4.81 9.86
C GLN A 126 1.16 5.86 9.86
N LEU A 127 2.37 5.42 10.12
CA LEU A 127 3.59 6.19 9.94
C LEU A 127 4.41 5.49 8.87
N ASP A 128 4.68 6.18 7.77
CA ASP A 128 5.64 5.81 6.75
C ASP A 128 6.86 6.68 6.89
N GLN A 129 8.04 6.08 6.92
CA GLN A 129 9.30 6.82 6.87
C GLN A 129 10.25 6.22 5.86
N SER A 130 11.06 7.06 5.23
CA SER A 130 12.17 6.64 4.38
C SER A 130 13.33 7.62 4.48
N LEU A 131 14.53 7.07 4.49
CA LEU A 131 15.76 7.85 4.43
C LEU A 131 16.18 7.97 2.97
N ALA A 132 15.78 9.07 2.33
CA ALA A 132 16.19 9.36 0.97
C ALA A 132 17.68 9.63 0.92
N ASN A 133 18.40 8.99 0.02
CA ASN A 133 19.82 9.17 -0.22
C ASN A 133 20.19 8.61 -1.61
N PRO A 134 21.38 8.93 -2.15
CA PRO A 134 21.77 8.53 -3.51
C PRO A 134 22.11 7.04 -3.65
N TYR A 135 22.26 6.31 -2.55
CA TYR A 135 22.73 4.92 -2.59
C TYR A 135 21.59 3.90 -2.49
N LEU A 136 20.96 3.84 -1.33
CA LEU A 136 19.94 2.86 -1.01
C LEU A 136 18.93 3.48 -0.05
N VAL A 137 17.68 3.53 -0.42
CA VAL A 137 16.61 4.15 0.36
C VAL A 137 15.97 3.11 1.29
N PRO A 138 16.39 3.04 2.56
CA PRO A 138 15.66 2.27 3.55
C PRO A 138 14.32 2.93 3.84
N PHE A 139 13.31 2.11 4.07
CA PHE A 139 11.99 2.58 4.42
C PHE A 139 11.31 1.65 5.40
N TYR A 140 10.40 2.20 6.18
CA TYR A 140 9.50 1.39 6.99
C TYR A 140 8.10 2.01 7.06
N ARG A 141 7.15 1.17 7.39
CA ARG A 141 5.76 1.52 7.68
C ARG A 141 5.33 0.82 8.95
N ILE A 142 4.72 1.56 9.85
CA ILE A 142 4.01 1.01 11.01
C ILE A 142 2.56 1.43 10.91
N ARG A 143 1.64 0.47 11.06
CA ARG A 143 0.20 0.71 11.10
C ARG A 143 -0.38 0.13 12.38
N LYS A 144 -1.10 0.95 13.12
CA LYS A 144 -1.83 0.56 14.33
C LYS A 144 -3.33 0.69 14.09
N CYS A 145 -4.06 -0.40 14.26
CA CYS A 145 -5.52 -0.43 14.18
C CYS A 145 -6.11 -0.39 15.60
N PHE A 146 -7.14 0.47 15.82
CA PHE A 146 -7.69 0.73 17.16
C PHE A 146 -9.11 0.21 17.38
N ARG A 147 -9.89 -0.07 16.34
CA ARG A 147 -11.29 -0.44 16.51
C ARG A 147 -11.55 -1.88 16.11
N GLY A 148 -12.06 -2.68 17.07
CA GLY A 148 -12.54 -4.04 16.83
C GLY A 148 -11.47 -5.12 16.73
N ASN A 149 -10.21 -4.77 16.39
CA ASN A 149 -9.09 -5.71 16.31
C ASN A 149 -7.80 -4.92 16.56
N ASP A 150 -7.48 -4.67 17.83
CA ASP A 150 -6.23 -4.03 18.21
C ASP A 150 -5.02 -4.83 17.71
N TYR A 151 -4.46 -4.45 16.57
CA TYR A 151 -3.29 -5.08 15.97
C TYR A 151 -2.31 -4.05 15.44
N THR A 152 -1.05 -4.41 15.46
CA THR A 152 0.03 -3.65 14.84
C THR A 152 0.59 -4.45 13.68
N TYR A 153 0.81 -3.76 12.58
CA TYR A 153 1.43 -4.26 11.38
C TYR A 153 2.67 -3.41 11.09
N PHE A 154 3.69 -4.03 10.55
CA PHE A 154 4.87 -3.32 10.03
C PHE A 154 5.30 -3.86 8.66
N MET A 155 5.94 -3.00 7.91
CA MET A 155 6.67 -3.30 6.69
C MET A 155 8.00 -2.56 6.76
N ALA A 156 9.09 -3.21 6.43
CA ALA A 156 10.41 -2.57 6.39
C ALA A 156 11.21 -3.13 5.21
N GLY A 157 12.01 -2.30 4.58
CA GLY A 157 12.77 -2.74 3.43
C GLY A 157 13.71 -1.68 2.88
N VAL A 158 14.24 -1.99 1.73
CA VAL A 158 15.14 -1.11 0.98
C VAL A 158 14.74 -1.08 -0.48
N ARG A 159 15.01 0.05 -1.13
CA ARG A 159 14.82 0.24 -2.58
C ARG A 159 15.90 1.13 -3.14
N ARG A 160 16.15 1.00 -4.44
CA ARG A 160 17.01 1.93 -5.18
C ARG A 160 16.44 2.19 -6.55
N ARG A 161 16.36 3.46 -6.94
CA ARG A 161 16.00 3.85 -8.30
C ARG A 161 17.25 4.06 -9.12
N PHE A 162 17.28 3.45 -10.30
CA PHE A 162 18.32 3.62 -11.32
C PHE A 162 17.69 4.35 -12.50
N GLY A 163 18.27 5.50 -12.85
CA GLY A 163 17.95 6.18 -14.10
C GLY A 163 18.60 5.44 -15.27
N LEU A 164 17.86 5.35 -16.36
CA LEU A 164 18.28 4.75 -17.62
C LEU A 164 18.15 5.78 -18.74
N PRO A 165 18.76 5.58 -19.93
CA PRO A 165 18.56 6.46 -21.08
C PRO A 165 17.07 6.67 -21.41
N TRP A 166 16.75 7.75 -22.11
CA TRP A 166 15.40 8.10 -22.61
C TRP A 166 14.35 8.27 -21.51
N SER A 167 14.74 8.81 -20.36
CA SER A 167 13.87 9.01 -19.19
C SER A 167 13.26 7.72 -18.62
N LEU A 168 13.82 6.57 -18.95
CA LEU A 168 13.47 5.30 -18.35
C LEU A 168 14.08 5.17 -16.96
N TYR A 169 13.49 4.32 -16.13
CA TYR A 169 14.05 3.98 -14.83
C TYR A 169 13.66 2.56 -14.41
N THR A 170 14.43 2.02 -13.48
CA THR A 170 14.08 0.79 -12.77
C THR A 170 14.25 0.98 -11.27
N THR A 171 13.41 0.29 -10.49
CA THR A 171 13.43 0.38 -9.03
C THR A 171 13.28 -1.01 -8.41
N PRO A 172 14.37 -1.77 -8.25
CA PRO A 172 14.34 -2.96 -7.41
C PRO A 172 14.10 -2.59 -5.97
N SER A 173 13.35 -3.41 -5.27
CA SER A 173 13.12 -3.31 -3.83
C SER A 173 12.94 -4.68 -3.20
N VAL A 174 13.33 -4.79 -1.94
CA VAL A 174 13.08 -5.94 -1.09
C VAL A 174 12.55 -5.45 0.25
N PHE A 175 11.51 -6.09 0.75
CA PHE A 175 10.91 -5.71 2.02
C PHE A 175 10.23 -6.88 2.70
N VAL A 176 10.08 -6.76 4.01
CA VAL A 176 9.43 -7.75 4.86
C VAL A 176 8.13 -7.18 5.42
N TYR A 177 7.17 -8.07 5.60
CA TYR A 177 5.94 -7.82 6.33
C TYR A 177 5.96 -8.55 7.66
N GLY A 178 5.30 -7.96 8.67
CA GLY A 178 5.13 -8.61 9.95
C GLY A 178 4.15 -7.86 10.84
N GLY A 179 4.05 -8.31 12.09
CA GLY A 179 3.15 -7.66 13.01
C GLY A 179 3.02 -8.35 14.35
N SER A 180 2.06 -7.86 15.15
CA SER A 180 1.67 -8.46 16.41
C SER A 180 1.03 -9.84 16.19
N SER A 181 0.98 -10.66 17.23
CA SER A 181 0.32 -11.97 17.20
C SER A 181 -1.14 -11.89 16.69
N ARG A 182 -1.87 -10.84 17.05
CA ARG A 182 -3.22 -10.58 16.52
C ARG A 182 -3.22 -10.28 15.01
N ASN A 183 -2.22 -9.54 14.52
CA ASN A 183 -2.08 -9.29 13.08
C ASN A 183 -1.83 -10.60 12.34
N LEU A 184 -0.92 -11.43 12.82
CA LEU A 184 -0.60 -12.72 12.19
C LEU A 184 -1.82 -13.66 12.20
N ARG A 185 -2.54 -13.75 13.30
CA ARG A 185 -3.79 -14.52 13.38
C ARG A 185 -4.83 -14.04 12.36
N ARG A 186 -4.95 -12.73 12.17
CA ARG A 186 -5.87 -12.16 11.18
C ARG A 186 -5.42 -12.45 9.75
N THR A 187 -4.12 -12.36 9.49
CA THR A 187 -3.53 -12.51 8.16
C THR A 187 -3.45 -13.98 7.74
N LEU A 188 -3.00 -14.85 8.62
CA LEU A 188 -2.72 -16.26 8.36
C LEU A 188 -3.82 -17.21 8.87
N GLY A 189 -4.79 -16.69 9.64
CA GLY A 189 -5.81 -17.50 10.29
C GLY A 189 -5.34 -18.09 11.63
N PRO A 190 -6.16 -18.93 12.29
CA PRO A 190 -5.75 -19.64 13.50
C PRO A 190 -4.67 -20.68 13.17
N ARG A 191 -3.72 -20.87 14.09
CA ARG A 191 -2.73 -21.93 13.94
C ARG A 191 -3.40 -23.30 14.05
N PRO A 192 -2.99 -24.29 13.24
CA PRO A 192 -3.56 -25.65 13.30
C PRO A 192 -3.31 -26.39 14.60
N ASP A 193 -2.19 -26.07 15.28
CA ASP A 193 -1.82 -26.64 16.58
C ASP A 193 -2.55 -25.99 17.76
N GLY A 194 -3.38 -24.96 17.52
CA GLY A 194 -4.12 -24.24 18.55
C GLY A 194 -3.30 -23.20 19.31
N GLU A 195 -1.99 -23.17 19.14
CA GLU A 195 -1.10 -22.25 19.83
C GLU A 195 -1.26 -20.80 19.31
N PRO A 196 -1.00 -19.78 20.14
CA PRO A 196 -1.02 -18.40 19.71
C PRO A 196 0.13 -18.10 18.74
N TRP A 197 -0.11 -17.22 17.77
CA TRP A 197 0.96 -16.66 16.96
C TRP A 197 1.87 -15.78 17.83
N THR A 198 3.17 -15.90 17.67
CA THR A 198 4.13 -14.92 18.18
C THR A 198 4.28 -13.75 17.22
N ALA A 199 4.50 -12.53 17.75
CA ALA A 199 4.80 -11.37 16.91
C ALA A 199 6.07 -11.60 16.10
N GLY A 200 6.11 -11.13 14.85
CA GLY A 200 7.29 -11.30 14.00
C GLY A 200 7.02 -11.07 12.53
N VAL A 201 8.00 -11.48 11.72
CA VAL A 201 7.94 -11.43 10.25
C VAL A 201 7.03 -12.53 9.73
N SER A 202 6.22 -12.22 8.71
CA SER A 202 5.27 -13.14 8.09
C SER A 202 5.52 -13.36 6.60
N ALA A 203 6.12 -12.39 5.91
CA ALA A 203 6.41 -12.52 4.48
C ALA A 203 7.62 -11.68 4.08
N ILE A 204 8.31 -12.11 3.04
CA ILE A 204 9.32 -11.34 2.30
C ILE A 204 8.77 -11.06 0.92
N THR A 205 9.05 -9.88 0.38
CA THR A 205 8.62 -9.48 -0.95
C THR A 205 9.79 -8.91 -1.72
N PHE A 206 9.92 -9.37 -2.95
CA PHE A 206 10.80 -8.79 -3.96
C PHE A 206 9.92 -8.07 -4.98
N ARG A 207 10.22 -6.80 -5.27
CA ARG A 207 9.54 -6.02 -6.30
C ARG A 207 10.55 -5.44 -7.26
N LEU A 208 10.29 -5.61 -8.53
CA LEU A 208 10.96 -4.90 -9.60
C LEU A 208 9.94 -4.02 -10.32
N GLU A 209 10.22 -2.72 -10.34
CA GLU A 209 9.45 -1.75 -11.09
C GLU A 209 10.30 -1.19 -12.21
N ALA A 210 9.72 -1.05 -13.40
CA ALA A 210 10.30 -0.32 -14.54
C ALA A 210 9.31 0.76 -14.98
N GLY A 211 9.80 1.92 -15.35
CA GLY A 211 8.93 3.01 -15.75
C GLY A 211 9.59 4.01 -16.69
N TRP A 212 8.77 4.90 -17.18
CA TRP A 212 9.12 5.98 -18.07
C TRP A 212 8.59 7.31 -17.52
N SER A 213 9.48 8.27 -17.28
CA SER A 213 9.12 9.63 -16.90
C SER A 213 8.82 10.42 -18.17
N LEU A 214 7.53 10.60 -18.46
CA LEU A 214 7.05 11.33 -19.65
C LEU A 214 7.32 12.83 -19.53
N ASN A 215 7.15 13.37 -18.33
CA ASN A 215 7.54 14.71 -17.92
C ASN A 215 7.69 14.76 -16.38
N GLU A 216 7.88 15.93 -15.80
CA GLU A 216 8.01 16.11 -14.33
C GLU A 216 6.76 15.70 -13.55
N ASN A 217 5.59 15.80 -14.17
CA ASN A 217 4.30 15.57 -13.53
C ASN A 217 3.68 14.20 -13.87
N LEU A 218 4.19 13.50 -14.87
CA LEU A 218 3.59 12.25 -15.36
C LEU A 218 4.64 11.18 -15.60
N SER A 219 4.44 10.02 -15.05
CA SER A 219 5.18 8.81 -15.41
C SER A 219 4.27 7.60 -15.55
N ALA A 220 4.63 6.71 -16.48
CA ALA A 220 4.04 5.39 -16.63
C ALA A 220 4.97 4.34 -16.03
N PHE A 221 4.45 3.26 -15.47
CA PHE A 221 5.26 2.19 -14.91
C PHE A 221 4.57 0.83 -15.01
N MET A 222 5.38 -0.21 -14.92
CA MET A 222 4.96 -1.58 -14.73
C MET A 222 5.78 -2.19 -13.58
N PHE A 223 5.26 -3.22 -12.94
CA PHE A 223 5.99 -3.91 -11.89
C PHE A 223 5.63 -5.39 -11.82
N VAL A 224 6.52 -6.14 -11.22
CA VAL A 224 6.31 -7.51 -10.77
C VAL A 224 6.69 -7.61 -9.30
N GLU A 225 5.90 -8.32 -8.52
CA GLU A 225 6.15 -8.61 -7.11
C GLU A 225 6.08 -10.11 -6.87
N GLN A 226 7.10 -10.63 -6.18
CA GLN A 226 7.13 -11.99 -5.67
C GLN A 226 6.97 -11.93 -4.15
N TYR A 227 6.00 -12.66 -3.63
CA TYR A 227 5.73 -12.79 -2.19
C TYR A 227 6.05 -14.19 -1.73
N ASP A 228 6.84 -14.30 -0.66
CA ASP A 228 7.14 -15.54 0.03
C ASP A 228 6.71 -15.45 1.49
N ILE A 229 5.82 -16.33 1.93
CA ILE A 229 5.45 -16.43 3.34
C ILE A 229 6.58 -17.14 4.08
N VAL A 230 7.05 -16.55 5.16
CA VAL A 230 8.22 -17.03 5.92
C VAL A 230 7.87 -17.29 7.39
N GLY A 231 8.80 -17.96 8.08
CA GLY A 231 8.70 -18.23 9.52
C GLY A 231 7.56 -19.18 9.88
N GLN A 232 6.88 -18.87 10.97
CA GLN A 232 5.74 -19.70 11.45
C GLN A 232 4.60 -19.77 10.43
N GLY A 233 4.42 -18.71 9.63
CA GLY A 233 3.41 -18.65 8.58
C GLY A 233 3.61 -19.67 7.46
N HIS A 234 4.85 -19.96 7.10
CA HIS A 234 5.19 -20.89 6.02
C HIS A 234 4.58 -22.29 6.19
N ARG A 235 4.58 -22.82 7.41
CA ARG A 235 4.07 -24.17 7.70
C ARG A 235 2.55 -24.24 7.77
N HIS A 236 1.86 -23.12 7.94
CA HIS A 236 0.45 -23.09 8.32
C HIS A 236 -0.45 -22.33 7.35
N ALA A 237 0.09 -21.50 6.45
CA ALA A 237 -0.68 -20.74 5.49
C ALA A 237 -1.44 -21.63 4.49
N ASN A 238 -0.88 -22.80 4.17
CA ASN A 238 -1.47 -23.76 3.23
C ASN A 238 -2.75 -24.44 3.72
N ALA A 239 -2.96 -24.53 5.02
CA ALA A 239 -4.01 -25.38 5.54
C ALA A 239 -5.39 -24.69 5.65
N ARG A 240 -5.48 -23.36 5.69
CA ARG A 240 -6.71 -22.69 6.10
C ARG A 240 -6.95 -21.28 5.57
N SER A 241 -6.36 -20.86 4.47
CA SER A 241 -6.82 -19.59 3.91
C SER A 241 -8.22 -19.81 3.36
N SER A 242 -9.19 -19.09 3.89
CA SER A 242 -10.55 -18.98 3.35
C SER A 242 -10.57 -18.40 1.92
N TYR A 243 -9.42 -18.02 1.43
CA TYR A 243 -9.11 -17.65 0.07
C TYR A 243 -8.25 -18.77 -0.51
N ARG A 244 -8.67 -19.37 -1.59
CA ARG A 244 -8.17 -20.57 -2.28
C ARG A 244 -6.67 -20.62 -2.65
N CYS A 245 -5.80 -19.90 -1.95
CA CYS A 245 -4.38 -19.91 -2.21
C CYS A 245 -3.70 -20.94 -1.30
N ALA A 246 -3.60 -22.15 -1.80
CA ALA A 246 -2.85 -23.25 -1.18
C ALA A 246 -1.32 -23.09 -1.31
N HIS A 247 -0.83 -21.92 -1.70
CA HIS A 247 0.58 -21.67 -1.95
C HIS A 247 1.17 -20.74 -0.89
N ASN A 248 2.45 -20.99 -0.54
CA ASN A 248 3.22 -20.13 0.35
C ASN A 248 3.85 -18.95 -0.39
N ASP A 249 3.80 -18.97 -1.71
CA ASP A 249 4.35 -17.98 -2.61
C ASP A 249 3.32 -17.59 -3.67
N TRP A 250 3.40 -16.38 -4.14
CA TRP A 250 2.64 -15.90 -5.29
C TRP A 250 3.34 -14.74 -5.96
N THR A 251 3.14 -14.67 -7.26
CA THR A 251 3.60 -13.56 -8.10
C THR A 251 2.43 -12.73 -8.54
N LEU A 252 2.56 -11.42 -8.46
CA LEU A 252 1.61 -10.50 -9.06
C LEU A 252 2.34 -9.48 -9.91
N GLY A 253 1.66 -8.93 -10.89
CA GLY A 253 2.14 -7.87 -11.74
C GLY A 253 1.12 -6.75 -11.86
N GLY A 254 1.56 -5.62 -12.34
CA GLY A 254 0.67 -4.50 -12.60
C GLY A 254 1.31 -3.44 -13.47
N ILE A 255 0.44 -2.55 -13.93
CA ILE A 255 0.81 -1.33 -14.66
C ILE A 255 0.10 -0.15 -14.04
N GLY A 256 0.66 1.04 -14.16
CA GLY A 256 0.04 2.24 -13.62
C GLY A 256 0.64 3.53 -14.15
N LEU A 257 0.02 4.60 -13.69
CA LEU A 257 0.46 5.97 -13.94
C LEU A 257 0.74 6.67 -12.61
N ARG A 258 1.65 7.62 -12.60
CA ARG A 258 1.86 8.57 -11.50
C ARG A 258 1.67 9.98 -12.01
N LEU A 259 0.81 10.70 -11.33
CA LEU A 259 0.47 12.08 -11.60
C LEU A 259 0.85 12.91 -10.36
N LYS A 260 1.48 14.07 -10.59
CA LYS A 260 1.84 15.05 -9.53
C LYS A 260 1.61 16.45 -10.09
N PHE A 261 0.87 17.26 -9.33
CA PHE A 261 0.60 18.66 -9.68
C PHE A 261 0.71 19.54 -8.44
#